data_444650333708d2699e2c738313a763a6
#
_entry.id   444650333708d2699e2c738313a763a6
#
_cell.length_a   1.000
_cell.length_b   1.000
_cell.length_c   1.000
_cell.angle_alpha   90.00
_cell.angle_beta   90.00
_cell.angle_gamma   90.00
#
_symmetry.space_group_name_H-M   'P 1'
#
loop_
_entity.id
_entity.type
_entity.pdbx_description
1 polymer ?
#
loop_
_entity_poly.entity_id
_entity_poly.type
_entity_poly.pdbx_seq_one_letter_code
_entity_poly.pdbx_strand_id
1 'polypeptide(L)'
;MGSRRLPLLLCALFLASMAPLMPVTADDVPAWPNHVVISEILVSPNNLVSNATSDNVYGAVDWNGDGDYGKYSDQFIELWNPTDQVVNISNWVLDDHANGGSPACSIGWNTELAPDARMAFFRDNTDIELDYYDGDTVNLQDDQGTLVHSMSYPAEDSWYGVPYTLLEDGTYWKDFDGPSPGTDEQANWTGPNAGGTCFTVFDSQTSDVYILTGRIVTMTSEGAFFQGGILVDHGKIDAVWSGTTIPSAYGEYPVIETDGSIYPGLIDLHNHMHYNHIPLWD
;
A
#
# COMPACT_ATOMS: atom_id res chain seq x y z
N MET A 1 10.73 91.36 11.02
CA MET A 1 10.14 90.87 9.75
C MET A 1 10.87 89.63 9.35
N GLY A 2 10.37 88.45 9.72
CA GLY A 2 10.99 87.11 9.45
C GLY A 2 10.06 86.35 8.57
N SER A 3 10.53 86.08 7.34
CA SER A 3 9.83 85.23 6.36
C SER A 3 10.07 83.77 6.71
N ARG A 4 9.04 83.02 7.06
CA ARG A 4 9.04 81.57 7.22
C ARG A 4 8.91 80.96 5.85
N ARG A 5 9.92 80.20 5.41
CA ARG A 5 9.85 79.37 4.24
C ARG A 5 9.23 78.01 4.64
N LEU A 6 8.13 77.64 3.99
CA LEU A 6 7.47 76.36 4.09
C LEU A 6 8.28 75.31 3.28
N PRO A 7 8.59 74.15 3.80
CA PRO A 7 9.21 73.12 2.97
C PRO A 7 8.15 72.43 2.12
N LEU A 8 8.44 72.37 0.82
CA LEU A 8 7.67 71.59 -0.15
C LEU A 8 7.80 70.09 0.21
N LEU A 9 6.68 69.44 0.55
CA LEU A 9 6.61 68.02 0.73
C LEU A 9 6.49 67.39 -0.65
N LEU A 10 7.55 66.72 -1.12
CA LEU A 10 7.58 65.97 -2.36
C LEU A 10 6.83 64.66 -2.16
N CYS A 11 5.56 64.59 -2.58
CA CYS A 11 4.83 63.31 -2.67
C CYS A 11 5.35 62.55 -3.89
N ALA A 12 6.21 61.55 -3.60
CA ALA A 12 6.57 60.57 -4.62
C ALA A 12 5.35 59.64 -4.87
N LEU A 13 4.71 59.81 -6.02
CA LEU A 13 3.71 58.84 -6.51
C LEU A 13 4.46 57.55 -6.91
N PHE A 14 4.31 56.49 -6.10
CA PHE A 14 4.64 55.14 -6.54
C PHE A 14 3.56 54.70 -7.52
N LEU A 15 3.85 54.85 -8.83
CA LEU A 15 3.15 54.12 -9.87
C LEU A 15 3.59 52.62 -9.75
N ALA A 16 2.84 51.82 -8.98
CA ALA A 16 2.93 50.38 -9.09
C ALA A 16 2.48 50.03 -10.52
N SER A 17 3.40 49.57 -11.35
CA SER A 17 3.06 48.97 -12.63
C SER A 17 2.28 47.70 -12.32
N MET A 18 0.96 47.72 -12.43
CA MET A 18 0.16 46.52 -12.50
C MET A 18 0.54 45.82 -13.79
N ALA A 19 1.41 44.82 -13.70
CA ALA A 19 1.54 43.85 -14.79
C ALA A 19 0.14 43.28 -15.03
N PRO A 20 -0.32 43.16 -16.29
CA PRO A 20 -1.57 42.49 -16.54
C PRO A 20 -1.48 41.06 -15.97
N LEU A 21 -2.42 40.73 -15.12
CA LEU A 21 -2.63 39.33 -14.72
C LEU A 21 -2.88 38.57 -16.04
N MET A 22 -1.93 37.71 -16.43
CA MET A 22 -2.17 36.79 -17.51
C MET A 22 -3.37 35.93 -17.12
N PRO A 23 -4.35 35.75 -17.98
CA PRO A 23 -5.41 34.78 -17.68
C PRO A 23 -4.75 33.40 -17.52
N VAL A 24 -4.93 32.77 -16.39
CA VAL A 24 -4.60 31.35 -16.21
C VAL A 24 -5.47 30.62 -17.24
N THR A 25 -4.83 30.02 -18.23
CA THR A 25 -5.52 29.16 -19.19
C THR A 25 -5.78 27.81 -18.49
N ALA A 26 -6.82 27.10 -18.91
CA ALA A 26 -7.14 25.77 -18.35
C ALA A 26 -5.98 24.76 -18.49
N ASP A 27 -4.98 25.06 -19.33
CA ASP A 27 -3.77 24.27 -19.53
C ASP A 27 -2.68 24.54 -18.46
N ASP A 28 -2.85 25.53 -17.59
CA ASP A 28 -1.89 25.88 -16.51
C ASP A 28 -2.27 25.27 -15.15
N VAL A 29 -3.38 24.54 -15.08
CA VAL A 29 -3.74 23.76 -13.88
C VAL A 29 -3.06 22.41 -14.02
N PRO A 30 -2.17 22.00 -13.09
CA PRO A 30 -1.64 20.64 -13.09
C PRO A 30 -2.82 19.67 -13.09
N ALA A 31 -2.94 18.89 -14.13
CA ALA A 31 -3.96 17.84 -14.15
C ALA A 31 -3.49 16.69 -13.25
N TRP A 32 -4.37 16.20 -12.39
CA TRP A 32 -4.11 14.97 -11.66
C TRP A 32 -3.72 13.85 -12.63
N PRO A 33 -2.86 12.91 -12.22
CA PRO A 33 -2.52 11.75 -13.04
C PRO A 33 -3.77 11.02 -13.52
N ASN A 34 -3.78 10.52 -14.75
CA ASN A 34 -4.90 9.76 -15.30
C ASN A 34 -4.79 8.25 -15.02
N HIS A 35 -4.23 7.89 -13.88
CA HIS A 35 -4.06 6.53 -13.38
C HIS A 35 -4.13 6.54 -11.86
N VAL A 36 -4.31 5.37 -11.25
CA VAL A 36 -4.28 5.22 -9.80
C VAL A 36 -2.92 5.63 -9.25
N VAL A 37 -2.93 6.37 -8.15
CA VAL A 37 -1.72 6.89 -7.50
C VAL A 37 -1.69 6.52 -6.04
N ILE A 38 -0.50 6.54 -5.44
CA ILE A 38 -0.34 6.57 -3.99
C ILE A 38 -0.67 7.99 -3.55
N SER A 39 -1.73 8.17 -2.79
CA SER A 39 -2.22 9.50 -2.37
C SER A 39 -1.70 9.91 -1.00
N GLU A 40 -1.56 8.95 -0.09
CA GLU A 40 -1.13 9.22 1.27
C GLU A 40 -0.31 8.05 1.83
N ILE A 41 0.69 8.37 2.66
CA ILE A 41 1.48 7.39 3.41
C ILE A 41 1.62 7.86 4.86
N LEU A 42 1.27 7.00 5.80
CA LEU A 42 1.49 7.22 7.23
C LEU A 42 2.58 6.28 7.76
N VAL A 43 3.77 6.81 7.95
CA VAL A 43 4.94 6.05 8.42
C VAL A 43 4.96 5.90 9.94
N SER A 44 4.52 6.93 10.67
CA SER A 44 4.58 7.01 12.12
C SER A 44 3.21 7.35 12.70
N PRO A 45 2.28 6.37 12.80
CA PRO A 45 0.92 6.62 13.26
C PRO A 45 0.86 7.16 14.68
N ASN A 46 1.64 6.61 15.60
CA ASN A 46 1.54 6.91 17.02
C ASN A 46 2.90 7.05 17.70
N ASN A 47 3.00 7.97 18.67
CA ASN A 47 4.20 8.12 19.52
C ASN A 47 4.16 7.12 20.69
N LEU A 48 4.27 5.83 20.41
CA LEU A 48 4.11 4.83 21.44
C LEU A 48 5.26 3.84 21.49
N VAL A 49 5.56 3.43 22.71
CA VAL A 49 6.42 2.27 22.97
C VAL A 49 5.62 0.99 22.71
N SER A 50 6.29 -0.04 22.24
CA SER A 50 5.72 -1.37 22.09
C SER A 50 4.97 -1.79 23.38
N ASN A 51 3.74 -2.29 23.27
CA ASN A 51 2.79 -2.69 24.31
C ASN A 51 1.88 -1.56 24.83
N ALA A 52 1.60 -0.56 24.05
CA ALA A 52 0.56 0.40 24.37
C ALA A 52 -0.82 -0.27 24.25
N THR A 53 -1.67 -0.04 25.24
CA THR A 53 -3.08 -0.44 25.23
C THR A 53 -3.95 0.80 25.28
N SER A 54 -5.20 0.72 24.85
CA SER A 54 -6.16 1.83 24.88
C SER A 54 -6.24 2.55 26.23
N ASP A 55 -5.87 1.86 27.32
CA ASP A 55 -5.96 2.40 28.68
C ASP A 55 -4.77 3.27 29.11
N ASN A 56 -3.64 3.23 28.37
CA ASN A 56 -2.41 3.94 28.75
C ASN A 56 -1.86 4.89 27.67
N VAL A 57 -2.65 5.14 26.62
CA VAL A 57 -2.24 5.92 25.49
C VAL A 57 -3.06 7.20 25.39
N TYR A 58 -2.40 8.33 25.57
CA TYR A 58 -3.03 9.62 25.38
C TYR A 58 -2.80 10.13 23.95
N GLY A 59 -3.88 10.20 23.16
CA GLY A 59 -3.84 10.77 21.81
C GLY A 59 -3.42 9.78 20.69
N ALA A 60 -3.30 8.48 20.97
CA ALA A 60 -3.17 7.51 19.91
C ALA A 60 -4.51 7.26 19.23
N VAL A 61 -4.45 7.01 17.95
CA VAL A 61 -5.60 6.69 17.12
C VAL A 61 -5.39 5.30 16.55
N ASP A 62 -6.42 4.49 16.66
CA ASP A 62 -6.55 3.20 16.01
C ASP A 62 -7.18 3.45 14.63
N TRP A 63 -6.36 3.55 13.60
CA TRP A 63 -6.80 3.96 12.26
C TRP A 63 -7.50 2.82 11.51
N ASN A 64 -7.14 1.56 11.80
CA ASN A 64 -7.71 0.38 11.16
C ASN A 64 -8.85 -0.29 11.98
N GLY A 65 -8.96 0.04 13.27
CA GLY A 65 -10.04 -0.45 14.15
C GLY A 65 -9.79 -1.84 14.72
N ASP A 66 -8.55 -2.32 14.77
CA ASP A 66 -8.21 -3.65 15.27
C ASP A 66 -7.97 -3.71 16.79
N GLY A 67 -7.85 -2.54 17.44
CA GLY A 67 -7.60 -2.40 18.87
C GLY A 67 -6.12 -2.37 19.25
N ASP A 68 -5.19 -2.44 18.29
CA ASP A 68 -3.77 -2.20 18.49
C ASP A 68 -3.45 -0.72 18.21
N TYR A 69 -2.72 -0.09 19.12
CA TYR A 69 -2.28 1.30 19.04
C TYR A 69 -0.76 1.39 18.96
N GLY A 70 -0.12 0.35 18.50
CA GLY A 70 1.33 0.25 18.41
C GLY A 70 1.96 1.35 17.56
N LYS A 71 3.26 1.53 17.74
CA LYS A 71 4.00 2.58 17.01
C LYS A 71 3.92 2.41 15.50
N TYR A 72 3.74 1.18 15.04
CA TYR A 72 3.78 0.83 13.62
C TYR A 72 2.53 0.09 13.13
N SER A 73 1.64 -0.37 14.04
CA SER A 73 0.49 -1.20 13.69
C SER A 73 -0.42 -0.55 12.66
N ASP A 74 -0.63 0.77 12.79
CA ASP A 74 -1.48 1.54 11.91
C ASP A 74 -0.73 2.27 10.78
N GLN A 75 0.49 1.86 10.44
CA GLN A 75 1.13 2.33 9.21
C GLN A 75 0.23 2.01 8.03
N PHE A 76 0.09 2.92 7.06
CA PHE A 76 -0.69 2.64 5.87
C PHE A 76 -0.15 3.32 4.61
N ILE A 77 -0.54 2.74 3.49
CA ILE A 77 -0.39 3.27 2.14
C ILE A 77 -1.79 3.46 1.58
N GLU A 78 -2.14 4.65 1.12
CA GLU A 78 -3.43 4.90 0.48
C GLU A 78 -3.27 5.00 -1.03
N LEU A 79 -4.18 4.35 -1.74
CA LEU A 79 -4.36 4.47 -3.18
C LEU A 79 -5.59 5.32 -3.49
N TRP A 80 -5.46 6.19 -4.48
CA TRP A 80 -6.52 7.02 -5.00
C TRP A 80 -6.68 6.85 -6.50
N ASN A 81 -7.92 6.78 -6.96
CA ASN A 81 -8.27 6.78 -8.38
C ASN A 81 -8.76 8.17 -8.82
N PRO A 82 -7.87 9.05 -9.31
CA PRO A 82 -8.25 10.39 -9.77
C PRO A 82 -8.97 10.38 -11.13
N THR A 83 -9.19 9.21 -11.73
CA THR A 83 -9.81 9.11 -13.06
C THR A 83 -11.34 9.13 -12.99
N ASP A 84 -11.98 9.31 -14.12
CA ASP A 84 -13.45 9.26 -14.27
C ASP A 84 -13.98 7.84 -14.55
N GLN A 85 -13.10 6.82 -14.49
CA GLN A 85 -13.44 5.41 -14.74
C GLN A 85 -13.19 4.57 -13.50
N VAL A 86 -13.96 3.48 -13.36
CA VAL A 86 -13.66 2.43 -12.38
C VAL A 86 -12.36 1.73 -12.81
N VAL A 87 -11.41 1.60 -11.90
CA VAL A 87 -10.16 0.87 -12.13
C VAL A 87 -10.14 -0.40 -11.30
N ASN A 88 -9.99 -1.54 -11.96
CA ASN A 88 -9.77 -2.82 -11.28
C ASN A 88 -8.28 -2.91 -10.92
N ILE A 89 -8.00 -2.92 -9.62
CA ILE A 89 -6.64 -3.02 -9.05
C ILE A 89 -6.34 -4.42 -8.48
N SER A 90 -7.17 -5.42 -8.81
CA SER A 90 -6.94 -6.82 -8.39
C SER A 90 -5.59 -7.32 -8.89
N ASN A 91 -4.84 -7.98 -8.02
CA ASN A 91 -3.48 -8.48 -8.26
C ASN A 91 -2.43 -7.39 -8.56
N TRP A 92 -2.74 -6.12 -8.38
CA TRP A 92 -1.71 -5.10 -8.36
C TRP A 92 -0.82 -5.31 -7.13
N VAL A 93 0.41 -4.87 -7.19
CA VAL A 93 1.41 -5.13 -6.16
C VAL A 93 1.84 -3.83 -5.50
N LEU A 94 1.79 -3.82 -4.16
CA LEU A 94 2.42 -2.82 -3.32
C LEU A 94 3.75 -3.39 -2.78
N ASP A 95 4.79 -2.55 -2.76
CA ASP A 95 6.12 -2.92 -2.30
C ASP A 95 6.78 -1.69 -1.66
N ASP A 96 7.41 -1.85 -0.50
CA ASP A 96 8.12 -0.77 0.18
C ASP A 96 9.52 -0.55 -0.36
N HIS A 97 10.14 -1.57 -0.95
CA HIS A 97 11.48 -1.46 -1.51
C HIS A 97 11.73 -2.53 -2.58
N ALA A 98 11.93 -2.11 -3.80
CA ALA A 98 12.19 -3.04 -4.90
C ALA A 98 13.39 -3.95 -4.62
N ASN A 99 13.16 -5.26 -4.51
CA ASN A 99 14.14 -6.29 -4.17
C ASN A 99 14.74 -6.20 -2.75
N GLY A 100 13.99 -5.70 -1.79
CA GLY A 100 14.41 -5.61 -0.40
C GLY A 100 13.24 -5.21 0.50
N GLY A 101 13.48 -4.80 1.73
CA GLY A 101 12.44 -4.38 2.66
C GLY A 101 11.51 -5.50 3.11
N SER A 102 10.24 -5.18 3.29
CA SER A 102 9.19 -6.14 3.59
C SER A 102 8.84 -6.96 2.35
N PRO A 103 8.19 -8.13 2.49
CA PRO A 103 7.64 -8.82 1.34
C PRO A 103 6.58 -7.98 0.63
N ALA A 104 6.64 -7.91 -0.69
CA ALA A 104 5.63 -7.23 -1.49
C ALA A 104 4.23 -7.84 -1.27
N CYS A 105 3.19 -7.05 -1.48
CA CYS A 105 1.81 -7.43 -1.22
C CYS A 105 0.94 -7.33 -2.48
N SER A 106 0.31 -8.44 -2.88
CA SER A 106 -0.64 -8.46 -4.00
C SER A 106 -2.04 -8.15 -3.54
N ILE A 107 -2.63 -7.11 -4.11
CA ILE A 107 -4.00 -6.66 -3.80
C ILE A 107 -5.01 -7.76 -4.13
N GLY A 108 -5.96 -7.94 -3.24
CA GLY A 108 -6.95 -9.01 -3.30
C GLY A 108 -7.83 -8.98 -4.55
N TRP A 109 -8.45 -10.11 -4.85
CA TRP A 109 -9.37 -10.27 -5.97
C TRP A 109 -10.63 -9.40 -5.81
N ASN A 110 -11.21 -8.99 -6.95
CA ASN A 110 -12.39 -8.12 -7.03
C ASN A 110 -12.24 -6.80 -6.31
N THR A 111 -11.02 -6.27 -6.27
CA THR A 111 -10.75 -4.94 -5.72
C THR A 111 -10.84 -3.92 -6.84
N GLU A 112 -11.83 -3.04 -6.74
CA GLU A 112 -12.07 -1.97 -7.70
C GLU A 112 -12.06 -0.62 -6.97
N LEU A 113 -11.46 0.38 -7.58
CA LEU A 113 -11.56 1.77 -7.17
C LEU A 113 -12.50 2.51 -8.11
N ALA A 114 -13.64 2.96 -7.58
CA ALA A 114 -14.54 3.85 -8.30
C ALA A 114 -13.85 5.18 -8.64
N PRO A 115 -14.39 5.99 -9.56
CA PRO A 115 -13.92 7.36 -9.75
C PRO A 115 -13.84 8.10 -8.42
N ASP A 116 -12.72 8.79 -8.19
CA ASP A 116 -12.41 9.55 -6.97
C ASP A 116 -12.34 8.75 -5.66
N ALA A 117 -12.44 7.43 -5.73
CA ALA A 117 -12.37 6.56 -4.55
C ALA A 117 -10.94 6.42 -4.04
N ARG A 118 -10.83 6.31 -2.71
CA ARG A 118 -9.59 6.08 -1.96
C ARG A 118 -9.68 4.79 -1.17
N MET A 119 -8.56 4.10 -1.01
CA MET A 119 -8.46 2.88 -0.23
C MET A 119 -7.11 2.81 0.48
N ALA A 120 -7.15 2.76 1.81
CA ALA A 120 -5.94 2.57 2.61
C ALA A 120 -5.60 1.08 2.75
N PHE A 121 -4.34 0.76 2.74
CA PHE A 121 -3.77 -0.57 2.97
C PHE A 121 -2.89 -0.49 4.22
N PHE A 122 -3.38 -1.06 5.32
CA PHE A 122 -2.69 -1.02 6.60
C PHE A 122 -1.64 -2.12 6.72
N ARG A 123 -0.60 -1.86 7.51
CA ARG A 123 0.48 -2.82 7.78
C ARG A 123 -0.05 -4.19 8.21
N ASP A 124 -1.03 -4.24 9.10
CA ASP A 124 -1.59 -5.49 9.61
C ASP A 124 -2.26 -6.35 8.53
N ASN A 125 -2.67 -5.73 7.41
CA ASN A 125 -3.26 -6.41 6.28
C ASN A 125 -2.26 -6.70 5.15
N THR A 126 -1.09 -6.09 5.19
CA THR A 126 -0.12 -6.12 4.09
C THR A 126 1.22 -6.76 4.47
N ASP A 127 1.57 -6.78 5.75
CA ASP A 127 2.91 -7.06 6.27
C ASP A 127 4.00 -6.09 5.75
N ILE A 128 3.62 -5.01 5.06
CA ILE A 128 4.56 -3.98 4.62
C ILE A 128 4.94 -3.09 5.80
N GLU A 129 6.23 -3.04 6.10
CA GLU A 129 6.80 -2.17 7.11
C GLU A 129 7.46 -0.95 6.47
N LEU A 130 6.85 0.22 6.64
CA LEU A 130 7.43 1.47 6.17
C LEU A 130 8.59 1.88 7.07
N ASP A 131 9.81 2.01 6.51
CA ASP A 131 11.00 2.30 7.30
C ASP A 131 11.00 3.72 7.85
N TYR A 132 10.97 3.80 9.19
CA TYR A 132 10.99 5.07 9.92
C TYR A 132 12.37 5.73 9.95
N TYR A 133 13.44 4.93 10.01
CA TYR A 133 14.77 5.43 10.33
C TYR A 133 15.56 5.86 9.11
N ASP A 134 15.44 5.15 8.02
CA ASP A 134 16.22 5.40 6.80
C ASP A 134 15.39 6.02 5.68
N GLY A 135 14.05 6.02 5.81
CA GLY A 135 13.13 6.38 4.73
C GLY A 135 12.98 5.24 3.74
N ASP A 136 12.06 5.39 2.79
CA ASP A 136 11.73 4.31 1.88
C ASP A 136 11.16 4.79 0.55
N THR A 137 10.89 3.85 -0.37
CA THR A 137 10.25 4.09 -1.65
C THR A 137 9.15 3.08 -1.88
N VAL A 138 7.91 3.50 -1.67
CA VAL A 138 6.73 2.68 -1.97
C VAL A 138 6.47 2.66 -3.46
N ASN A 139 6.28 1.47 -4.01
CA ASN A 139 6.00 1.21 -5.41
C ASN A 139 4.62 0.57 -5.57
N LEU A 140 3.87 1.02 -6.56
CA LEU A 140 2.63 0.41 -7.02
C LEU A 140 2.86 -0.14 -8.43
N GLN A 141 2.70 -1.44 -8.62
CA GLN A 141 2.81 -2.11 -9.91
C GLN A 141 1.44 -2.67 -10.32
N ASP A 142 1.18 -2.71 -11.62
CA ASP A 142 -0.01 -3.39 -12.13
C ASP A 142 0.12 -4.92 -12.10
N ASP A 143 -0.92 -5.63 -12.53
CA ASP A 143 -0.96 -7.10 -12.60
C ASP A 143 -0.01 -7.72 -13.65
N GLN A 144 0.67 -6.87 -14.44
CA GLN A 144 1.71 -7.27 -15.38
C GLN A 144 3.12 -6.96 -14.85
N GLY A 145 3.22 -6.41 -13.63
CA GLY A 145 4.47 -5.97 -13.02
C GLY A 145 5.00 -4.64 -13.56
N THR A 146 4.17 -3.86 -14.27
CA THR A 146 4.55 -2.53 -14.73
C THR A 146 4.41 -1.53 -13.61
N LEU A 147 5.46 -0.74 -13.34
CA LEU A 147 5.40 0.34 -12.35
C LEU A 147 4.36 1.38 -12.79
N VAL A 148 3.32 1.55 -11.98
CA VAL A 148 2.23 2.52 -12.18
C VAL A 148 2.56 3.82 -11.47
N HIS A 149 2.98 3.73 -10.21
CA HIS A 149 3.30 4.89 -9.39
C HIS A 149 4.37 4.57 -8.36
N SER A 150 5.10 5.57 -7.90
CA SER A 150 6.12 5.43 -6.88
C SER A 150 6.20 6.67 -6.01
N MET A 151 6.39 6.49 -4.72
CA MET A 151 6.58 7.56 -3.76
C MET A 151 7.77 7.27 -2.87
N SER A 152 8.70 8.23 -2.76
CA SER A 152 9.81 8.17 -1.81
C SER A 152 9.62 9.16 -0.69
N TYR A 153 9.98 8.77 0.54
CA TYR A 153 10.01 9.64 1.70
C TYR A 153 11.35 9.51 2.43
N PRO A 154 11.84 10.59 3.07
CA PRO A 154 13.08 10.54 3.85
C PRO A 154 12.87 9.91 5.22
N ALA A 155 13.97 9.65 5.94
CA ALA A 155 13.94 9.29 7.35
C ALA A 155 13.04 10.24 8.16
N GLU A 156 12.24 9.67 9.04
CA GLU A 156 11.35 10.42 9.92
C GLU A 156 12.10 11.00 11.12
N ASP A 157 11.82 12.25 11.45
CA ASP A 157 12.41 12.92 12.59
C ASP A 157 11.38 13.42 13.61
N SER A 158 10.59 12.49 14.17
CA SER A 158 9.72 12.76 15.33
C SER A 158 8.33 13.35 15.03
N TRP A 159 7.84 13.28 13.81
CA TRP A 159 6.48 13.68 13.48
C TRP A 159 5.53 12.49 13.53
N TYR A 160 4.83 12.32 14.62
CA TYR A 160 3.84 11.25 14.81
C TYR A 160 2.46 11.71 14.36
N GLY A 161 1.72 10.83 13.67
CA GLY A 161 0.39 11.13 13.16
C GLY A 161 0.37 12.19 12.05
N VAL A 162 1.48 12.38 11.36
CA VAL A 162 1.61 13.33 10.25
C VAL A 162 1.95 12.55 8.99
N PRO A 163 1.01 12.37 8.06
CA PRO A 163 1.24 11.63 6.83
C PRO A 163 2.00 12.45 5.79
N TYR A 164 2.48 11.77 4.77
CA TYR A 164 2.85 12.37 3.50
C TYR A 164 1.67 12.28 2.55
N THR A 165 1.21 13.40 2.03
CA THR A 165 0.06 13.51 1.12
C THR A 165 0.49 14.05 -0.23
N LEU A 166 -0.06 13.49 -1.30
CA LEU A 166 0.19 13.88 -2.68
C LEU A 166 -0.43 15.26 -2.96
N LEU A 167 0.36 16.18 -3.50
CA LEU A 167 -0.08 17.49 -3.95
C LEU A 167 -0.40 17.51 -5.45
N GLU A 168 -1.15 18.51 -5.89
CA GLU A 168 -1.54 18.71 -7.29
C GLU A 168 -0.35 18.82 -8.27
N ASP A 169 0.81 19.25 -7.78
CA ASP A 169 2.04 19.35 -8.58
C ASP A 169 2.80 18.02 -8.70
N GLY A 170 2.26 16.94 -8.13
CA GLY A 170 2.87 15.61 -8.11
C GLY A 170 3.95 15.42 -7.06
N THR A 171 4.16 16.40 -6.19
CA THR A 171 5.07 16.27 -5.05
C THR A 171 4.32 15.77 -3.81
N TYR A 172 5.07 15.34 -2.79
CA TYR A 172 4.51 14.95 -1.51
C TYR A 172 4.92 15.90 -0.41
N TRP A 173 4.01 16.19 0.47
CA TRP A 173 4.25 17.04 1.63
C TRP A 173 3.67 16.44 2.89
N LYS A 174 4.25 16.79 4.05
CA LYS A 174 3.70 16.43 5.36
C LYS A 174 2.41 17.20 5.63
N ASP A 175 1.32 16.46 5.79
CA ASP A 175 0.02 17.04 6.10
C ASP A 175 -0.20 17.12 7.62
N PHE A 176 -0.17 18.34 8.15
CA PHE A 176 -0.36 18.59 9.57
C PHE A 176 -1.83 18.65 10.01
N ASP A 177 -2.77 18.55 9.08
CA ASP A 177 -4.18 18.38 9.40
C ASP A 177 -4.47 16.96 9.89
N GLY A 178 -3.62 16.02 9.52
CA GLY A 178 -3.58 14.64 10.01
C GLY A 178 -4.01 13.58 8.99
N PRO A 179 -3.87 12.30 9.35
CA PRO A 179 -4.19 11.20 8.45
C PRO A 179 -5.66 11.15 8.04
N SER A 180 -5.90 10.72 6.80
CA SER A 180 -7.24 10.65 6.20
C SER A 180 -7.55 9.32 5.50
N PRO A 181 -7.26 8.13 6.11
CA PRO A 181 -7.37 6.87 5.42
C PRO A 181 -8.76 6.60 4.85
N GLY A 182 -8.84 6.45 3.52
CA GLY A 182 -10.08 6.23 2.77
C GLY A 182 -10.87 7.50 2.43
N THR A 183 -10.32 8.70 2.71
CA THR A 183 -10.96 9.99 2.42
C THR A 183 -9.95 10.99 1.86
N ASP A 184 -10.42 12.11 1.36
CA ASP A 184 -9.60 13.18 0.78
C ASP A 184 -8.99 14.13 1.82
N GLU A 185 -9.62 14.26 2.99
CA GLU A 185 -9.20 15.15 4.07
C GLU A 185 -9.53 14.51 5.43
N GLN A 186 -8.69 14.76 6.43
CA GLN A 186 -8.90 14.30 7.80
C GLN A 186 -10.26 14.72 8.38
N ALA A 187 -10.78 15.89 7.98
CA ALA A 187 -12.09 16.36 8.38
C ALA A 187 -13.25 15.49 7.88
N ASN A 188 -13.04 14.73 6.80
CA ASN A 188 -14.01 13.79 6.21
C ASN A 188 -13.88 12.37 6.77
N TRP A 189 -12.81 12.10 7.53
CA TRP A 189 -12.62 10.80 8.16
C TRP A 189 -13.66 10.55 9.26
N THR A 190 -14.41 9.47 9.12
CA THR A 190 -15.57 9.17 10.00
C THR A 190 -15.28 8.10 11.05
N GLY A 191 -14.05 7.67 11.15
CA GLY A 191 -13.61 6.65 12.10
C GLY A 191 -12.85 5.51 11.42
N PRO A 192 -12.36 4.54 12.22
CA PRO A 192 -11.55 3.44 11.72
C PRO A 192 -12.23 2.65 10.61
N ASN A 193 -11.43 2.21 9.62
CA ASN A 193 -11.87 1.27 8.59
C ASN A 193 -10.82 0.17 8.42
N ALA A 194 -11.26 -1.04 8.05
CA ALA A 194 -10.37 -2.19 7.90
C ALA A 194 -9.44 -2.10 6.68
N GLY A 195 -9.64 -1.11 5.83
CA GLY A 195 -8.82 -0.92 4.63
C GLY A 195 -8.98 -2.02 3.57
N GLY A 196 -8.09 -1.98 2.60
CA GLY A 196 -7.96 -3.01 1.56
C GLY A 196 -7.23 -4.25 2.06
N THR A 197 -7.45 -5.36 1.41
CA THR A 197 -6.76 -6.62 1.70
C THR A 197 -5.71 -6.93 0.65
N CYS A 198 -4.63 -7.49 1.10
CA CYS A 198 -3.50 -7.88 0.30
C CYS A 198 -3.01 -9.27 0.72
N PHE A 199 -2.25 -9.91 -0.14
CA PHE A 199 -1.63 -11.19 0.13
C PHE A 199 -0.14 -11.08 -0.10
N THR A 200 0.66 -11.47 0.87
CA THR A 200 2.12 -11.45 0.76
C THR A 200 2.58 -12.15 -0.52
N VAL A 201 3.30 -11.43 -1.36
CA VAL A 201 3.98 -12.00 -2.51
C VAL A 201 5.32 -12.51 -2.02
N PHE A 202 5.45 -13.83 -1.94
CA PHE A 202 6.74 -14.40 -1.66
C PHE A 202 7.67 -14.11 -2.85
N ASP A 203 8.82 -13.52 -2.55
CA ASP A 203 9.79 -13.11 -3.57
C ASP A 203 10.41 -14.31 -4.29
N SER A 204 9.63 -14.87 -5.21
CA SER A 204 10.07 -15.90 -6.13
C SER A 204 10.28 -15.35 -7.56
N GLN A 205 10.12 -14.06 -7.72
CA GLN A 205 9.80 -13.43 -9.01
C GLN A 205 10.97 -13.29 -9.97
N THR A 206 12.16 -13.73 -9.62
CA THR A 206 13.29 -13.73 -10.55
C THR A 206 13.48 -15.05 -11.29
N SER A 207 12.67 -16.07 -11.00
CA SER A 207 12.83 -17.38 -11.63
C SER A 207 11.48 -18.01 -11.95
N ASP A 208 11.27 -18.36 -13.23
CA ASP A 208 10.13 -19.20 -13.63
C ASP A 208 10.22 -20.62 -13.04
N VAL A 209 11.30 -20.91 -12.31
CA VAL A 209 11.56 -22.19 -11.64
C VAL A 209 11.82 -21.94 -10.16
N TYR A 210 10.99 -22.49 -9.30
CA TYR A 210 11.08 -22.32 -7.84
C TYR A 210 10.58 -23.55 -7.09
N ILE A 211 10.91 -23.62 -5.81
CA ILE A 211 10.53 -24.72 -4.92
C ILE A 211 9.55 -24.20 -3.90
N LEU A 212 8.43 -24.90 -3.72
CA LEU A 212 7.52 -24.72 -2.59
C LEU A 212 7.79 -25.80 -1.56
N THR A 213 7.96 -25.44 -0.28
CA THR A 213 8.09 -26.40 0.80
C THR A 213 6.95 -26.25 1.80
N GLY A 214 6.56 -27.36 2.44
CA GLY A 214 5.46 -27.40 3.39
C GLY A 214 4.86 -28.79 3.54
N ARG A 215 3.64 -28.84 4.04
CA ARG A 215 2.86 -30.09 4.06
C ARG A 215 2.24 -30.30 2.69
N ILE A 216 2.65 -31.36 1.99
CA ILE A 216 2.18 -31.67 0.64
C ILE A 216 1.03 -32.69 0.72
N VAL A 217 -0.12 -32.34 0.16
CA VAL A 217 -1.28 -33.23 0.00
C VAL A 217 -1.40 -33.60 -1.48
N THR A 218 -0.96 -34.80 -1.85
CA THR A 218 -0.82 -35.21 -3.25
C THR A 218 -2.14 -35.57 -3.94
N MET A 219 -3.18 -35.86 -3.13
CA MET A 219 -4.47 -36.41 -3.63
C MET A 219 -4.32 -37.70 -4.44
N THR A 220 -3.22 -38.41 -4.22
CA THR A 220 -2.92 -39.74 -4.79
C THR A 220 -2.94 -40.82 -3.72
N SER A 221 -2.68 -42.07 -4.10
CA SER A 221 -2.53 -43.19 -3.16
C SER A 221 -1.36 -43.00 -2.16
N GLU A 222 -0.44 -42.10 -2.46
CA GLU A 222 0.67 -41.74 -1.54
C GLU A 222 0.21 -40.87 -0.37
N GLY A 223 -0.97 -40.20 -0.50
CA GLY A 223 -1.59 -39.44 0.57
C GLY A 223 -0.94 -38.08 0.77
N ALA A 224 -0.61 -37.77 2.02
CA ALA A 224 -0.01 -36.49 2.39
C ALA A 224 1.36 -36.68 3.03
N PHE A 225 2.31 -35.84 2.68
CA PHE A 225 3.61 -35.74 3.35
C PHE A 225 3.56 -34.61 4.39
N PHE A 226 3.98 -34.87 5.61
CA PHE A 226 4.01 -33.86 6.68
C PHE A 226 4.99 -32.74 6.36
N GLN A 227 6.07 -33.08 5.68
CA GLN A 227 7.01 -32.14 5.08
C GLN A 227 7.41 -32.67 3.72
N GLY A 228 7.54 -31.77 2.77
CA GLY A 228 7.92 -32.10 1.42
C GLY A 228 8.22 -30.87 0.61
N GLY A 229 8.53 -31.05 -0.66
CA GLY A 229 8.75 -29.99 -1.60
C GLY A 229 8.11 -30.30 -2.96
N ILE A 230 7.83 -29.21 -3.65
CA ILE A 230 7.32 -29.20 -5.02
C ILE A 230 8.25 -28.32 -5.84
N LEU A 231 8.77 -28.81 -6.95
CA LEU A 231 9.43 -28.01 -7.95
C LEU A 231 8.36 -27.52 -8.94
N VAL A 232 8.26 -26.22 -9.07
CA VAL A 232 7.45 -25.56 -10.11
C VAL A 232 8.39 -25.05 -11.18
N ASP A 233 8.12 -25.43 -12.42
CA ASP A 233 8.87 -25.02 -13.60
C ASP A 233 7.90 -24.43 -14.62
N HIS A 234 8.03 -23.13 -14.95
CA HIS A 234 7.19 -22.39 -15.88
C HIS A 234 5.68 -22.62 -15.62
N GLY A 235 5.26 -22.52 -14.34
CA GLY A 235 3.87 -22.70 -13.92
C GLY A 235 3.36 -24.16 -13.92
N LYS A 236 4.25 -25.14 -14.04
CA LYS A 236 3.93 -26.57 -13.97
C LYS A 236 4.66 -27.24 -12.84
N ILE A 237 4.01 -28.22 -12.20
CA ILE A 237 4.68 -29.07 -11.24
C ILE A 237 5.56 -30.06 -12.00
N ASP A 238 6.88 -29.95 -11.81
CA ASP A 238 7.87 -30.81 -12.43
C ASP A 238 8.30 -31.97 -11.50
N ALA A 239 8.42 -31.70 -10.20
CA ALA A 239 8.76 -32.74 -9.23
C ALA A 239 8.03 -32.52 -7.89
N VAL A 240 7.80 -33.62 -7.18
CA VAL A 240 7.26 -33.64 -5.81
C VAL A 240 8.07 -34.65 -4.99
N TRP A 241 8.47 -34.30 -3.78
CA TRP A 241 9.20 -35.22 -2.89
C TRP A 241 8.76 -35.06 -1.44
N SER A 242 9.01 -36.08 -0.65
CA SER A 242 8.79 -36.09 0.80
C SER A 242 10.09 -35.78 1.55
N GLY A 243 9.97 -35.17 2.73
CA GLY A 243 11.09 -34.84 3.60
C GLY A 243 11.61 -33.41 3.41
N THR A 244 12.45 -32.96 4.34
CA THR A 244 12.97 -31.60 4.38
C THR A 244 14.18 -31.35 3.47
N THR A 245 14.78 -32.44 2.95
CA THR A 245 16.00 -32.33 2.13
C THR A 245 15.63 -32.02 0.68
N ILE A 246 16.05 -30.90 0.18
CA ILE A 246 15.93 -30.55 -1.25
C ILE A 246 16.89 -31.45 -2.04
N PRO A 247 16.39 -32.15 -3.09
CA PRO A 247 17.27 -32.94 -3.97
C PRO A 247 18.39 -32.07 -4.55
N SER A 248 19.60 -32.58 -4.59
CA SER A 248 20.78 -31.83 -5.02
C SER A 248 20.70 -31.29 -6.45
N ALA A 249 19.84 -31.87 -7.27
CA ALA A 249 19.57 -31.38 -8.62
C ALA A 249 18.81 -30.06 -8.64
N TYR A 250 18.16 -29.69 -7.54
CA TYR A 250 17.30 -28.51 -7.42
C TYR A 250 17.83 -27.45 -6.42
N GLY A 251 19.01 -27.70 -5.86
CA GLY A 251 19.57 -26.88 -4.75
C GLY A 251 19.91 -25.45 -5.11
N GLU A 252 19.87 -25.07 -6.39
CA GLU A 252 20.15 -23.71 -6.87
C GLU A 252 18.86 -22.89 -7.12
N TYR A 253 17.65 -23.53 -7.01
CA TYR A 253 16.42 -22.80 -7.22
C TYR A 253 15.94 -22.10 -5.96
N PRO A 254 15.26 -20.97 -6.09
CA PRO A 254 14.64 -20.26 -4.97
C PRO A 254 13.68 -21.18 -4.20
N VAL A 255 13.68 -21.09 -2.88
CA VAL A 255 12.81 -21.88 -2.02
C VAL A 255 11.83 -20.97 -1.30
N ILE A 256 10.56 -21.30 -1.42
CA ILE A 256 9.47 -20.63 -0.72
C ILE A 256 8.98 -21.58 0.37
N GLU A 257 9.18 -21.19 1.62
CA GLU A 257 8.66 -21.89 2.80
C GLU A 257 7.22 -21.42 3.05
N THR A 258 6.25 -22.29 2.82
CA THR A 258 4.84 -21.89 2.94
C THR A 258 4.31 -21.97 4.38
N ASP A 259 5.01 -22.64 5.29
CA ASP A 259 4.53 -22.98 6.64
C ASP A 259 3.11 -23.57 6.71
N GLY A 260 2.59 -23.95 5.56
CA GLY A 260 1.21 -24.38 5.35
C GLY A 260 1.06 -25.73 4.69
N SER A 261 -0.17 -25.97 4.21
CA SER A 261 -0.50 -27.17 3.43
C SER A 261 -0.71 -26.80 1.96
N ILE A 262 -0.01 -27.47 1.07
CA ILE A 262 -0.08 -27.29 -0.37
C ILE A 262 -0.97 -28.39 -0.95
N TYR A 263 -2.00 -27.99 -1.70
CA TYR A 263 -2.96 -28.88 -2.36
C TYR A 263 -2.90 -28.67 -3.86
N PRO A 264 -3.22 -29.69 -4.69
CA PRO A 264 -3.60 -29.45 -6.06
C PRO A 264 -4.81 -28.52 -6.13
N GLY A 265 -4.88 -27.67 -7.15
CA GLY A 265 -6.05 -26.81 -7.37
C GLY A 265 -7.34 -27.62 -7.41
N LEU A 266 -8.39 -27.10 -6.80
CA LEU A 266 -9.71 -27.72 -6.84
C LEU A 266 -10.31 -27.51 -8.22
N ILE A 267 -10.58 -28.63 -8.93
CA ILE A 267 -11.28 -28.60 -10.22
C ILE A 267 -12.73 -28.98 -9.94
N ASP A 268 -13.62 -28.00 -10.02
CA ASP A 268 -15.06 -28.23 -9.95
C ASP A 268 -15.62 -28.42 -11.35
N LEU A 269 -15.83 -29.69 -11.72
CA LEU A 269 -16.37 -30.08 -13.04
C LEU A 269 -17.88 -29.84 -13.16
N HIS A 270 -18.57 -29.61 -12.05
CA HIS A 270 -20.00 -29.34 -11.99
C HIS A 270 -20.36 -28.58 -10.75
N ASN A 271 -20.64 -27.29 -10.90
CA ASN A 271 -20.92 -26.38 -9.78
C ASN A 271 -22.40 -25.99 -9.74
N HIS A 272 -23.03 -26.24 -8.59
CA HIS A 272 -24.38 -25.80 -8.25
C HIS A 272 -24.34 -24.75 -7.12
N MET A 273 -23.51 -23.72 -7.23
CA MET A 273 -23.33 -22.70 -6.19
C MET A 273 -24.65 -22.10 -5.69
N HIS A 274 -25.66 -22.02 -6.55
CA HIS A 274 -26.98 -21.52 -6.17
C HIS A 274 -27.76 -22.41 -5.22
N TYR A 275 -27.39 -23.70 -5.10
CA TYR A 275 -28.08 -24.66 -4.22
C TYR A 275 -27.38 -24.89 -2.89
N ASN A 276 -26.16 -24.39 -2.71
CA ASN A 276 -25.35 -24.62 -1.52
C ASN A 276 -25.62 -23.63 -0.37
N HIS A 277 -26.66 -22.78 -0.50
CA HIS A 277 -27.05 -21.85 0.57
C HIS A 277 -27.99 -22.49 1.62
N ILE A 278 -28.39 -23.72 1.44
CA ILE A 278 -29.24 -24.42 2.39
C ILE A 278 -28.40 -25.48 3.08
N PRO A 279 -28.26 -25.43 4.43
CA PRO A 279 -27.60 -26.52 5.15
C PRO A 279 -28.33 -27.83 4.85
N LEU A 280 -27.57 -28.86 4.47
CA LEU A 280 -28.10 -30.19 4.13
C LEU A 280 -28.37 -31.07 5.35
N TRP A 281 -28.36 -30.52 6.54
CA TRP A 281 -28.62 -31.23 7.79
C TRP A 281 -29.60 -30.46 8.66
N ASP A 282 -30.67 -31.15 8.96
CA ASP A 282 -31.52 -30.88 10.12
C ASP A 282 -30.97 -31.65 11.33
#